data_feac278df13c41cb18b70503d7646f0e
#
_entry.id   feac278df13c41cb18b70503d7646f0e
#
_cell.length_a   1.000
_cell.length_b   1.000
_cell.length_c   1.000
_cell.angle_alpha   90.00
_cell.angle_beta   90.00
_cell.angle_gamma   90.00
#
_symmetry.space_group_name_H-M   'P 1'
#
loop_
_entity.id
_entity.type
_entity.pdbx_description
1 polymer ?
#
loop_
_entity_poly.entity_id
_entity_poly.type
_entity_poly.pdbx_seq_one_letter_code
_entity_poly.pdbx_strand_id
1 'polypeptide(L)'
;PFFIILGWQIINDIKKLKRTIMITLLSVYMIFTIITFPITLPVFSPSFINDYMQSIGFKFKLEKGKEGYVPQLIADRLDWRQFAQKAIKLYNDLPEHEKSRAAIYVVNYGQAGAIELYSNYSVPVISSFNNYWIWSKQKLENVETLMAYGEDKDDFEKAFSEVIDSGVKNQTEFGYQGNRTFYICRNAKFNLKKIWDNEKNFR
;
A
#
# COMPACT_ATOMS: atom_id res chain seq x y z
N PRO A 1 -8.29 -11.07 23.56
CA PRO A 1 -8.48 -11.77 24.86
C PRO A 1 -9.66 -11.24 25.67
N PHE A 2 -9.85 -9.88 25.75
CA PHE A 2 -10.88 -9.26 26.57
C PHE A 2 -12.31 -9.72 26.24
N PHE A 3 -12.66 -9.78 24.95
CA PHE A 3 -13.98 -10.28 24.49
C PHE A 3 -14.21 -11.76 24.79
N ILE A 4 -13.16 -12.56 24.81
CA ILE A 4 -13.27 -13.98 25.17
C ILE A 4 -13.61 -14.13 26.67
N ILE A 5 -12.99 -13.32 27.51
CA ILE A 5 -13.23 -13.31 28.96
C ILE A 5 -14.66 -12.84 29.27
N LEU A 6 -15.10 -11.75 28.62
CA LEU A 6 -16.48 -11.26 28.76
C LEU A 6 -17.50 -12.30 28.27
N GLY A 7 -17.23 -12.93 27.13
CA GLY A 7 -18.10 -14.00 26.61
C GLY A 7 -18.20 -15.17 27.56
N TRP A 8 -17.10 -15.58 28.19
CA TRP A 8 -17.10 -16.63 29.21
C TRP A 8 -17.91 -16.27 30.45
N GLN A 9 -17.79 -15.02 30.95
CA GLN A 9 -18.58 -14.53 32.08
C GLN A 9 -20.07 -14.55 31.77
N ILE A 10 -20.48 -14.03 30.59
CA ILE A 10 -21.87 -14.04 30.14
C ILE A 10 -22.42 -15.49 30.06
N ILE A 11 -21.65 -16.44 29.53
CA ILE A 11 -22.06 -17.85 29.45
C ILE A 11 -22.22 -18.45 30.84
N ASN A 12 -21.35 -18.12 31.79
CA ASN A 12 -21.45 -18.60 33.17
C ASN A 12 -22.65 -18.01 33.94
N ASP A 13 -23.01 -16.75 33.67
CA ASP A 13 -24.13 -16.09 34.32
C ASP A 13 -25.49 -16.55 33.78
N ILE A 14 -25.53 -17.12 32.54
CA ILE A 14 -26.73 -17.68 31.95
C ILE A 14 -26.93 -19.14 32.42
N LYS A 15 -26.97 -19.35 33.74
CA LYS A 15 -27.16 -20.70 34.34
C LYS A 15 -28.47 -21.40 33.95
N LYS A 16 -29.38 -20.73 33.22
CA LYS A 16 -30.69 -21.26 32.80
C LYS A 16 -30.79 -21.52 31.31
N LEU A 17 -29.70 -21.34 30.51
CA LEU A 17 -29.76 -21.57 29.09
C LEU A 17 -29.92 -23.08 28.82
N LYS A 18 -31.01 -23.47 28.16
CA LYS A 18 -31.22 -24.89 27.80
C LYS A 18 -30.05 -25.38 26.97
N ARG A 19 -29.55 -26.56 27.28
CA ARG A 19 -28.40 -27.23 26.60
C ARG A 19 -28.52 -27.16 25.06
N THR A 20 -29.74 -27.33 24.53
CA THR A 20 -30.01 -27.26 23.08
C THR A 20 -29.66 -25.85 22.52
N ILE A 21 -30.06 -24.76 23.20
CA ILE A 21 -29.76 -23.39 22.74
C ILE A 21 -28.25 -23.16 22.74
N MET A 22 -27.54 -23.63 23.79
CA MET A 22 -26.10 -23.48 23.88
C MET A 22 -25.39 -24.26 22.74
N ILE A 23 -25.80 -25.48 22.47
CA ILE A 23 -25.24 -26.28 21.37
C ILE A 23 -25.51 -25.59 20.02
N THR A 24 -26.71 -25.07 19.80
CA THR A 24 -27.06 -24.34 18.57
C THR A 24 -26.17 -23.12 18.41
N LEU A 25 -26.00 -22.29 19.43
CA LEU A 25 -25.15 -21.10 19.39
C LEU A 25 -23.68 -21.46 19.11
N LEU A 26 -23.16 -22.48 19.77
CA LEU A 26 -21.79 -22.96 19.52
C LEU A 26 -21.64 -23.51 18.10
N SER A 27 -22.64 -24.23 17.59
CA SER A 27 -22.60 -24.75 16.21
C SER A 27 -22.61 -23.60 15.19
N VAL A 28 -23.45 -22.60 15.37
CA VAL A 28 -23.49 -21.41 14.51
C VAL A 28 -22.13 -20.67 14.57
N TYR A 29 -21.59 -20.47 15.76
CA TYR A 29 -20.27 -19.86 15.93
C TYR A 29 -19.16 -20.64 15.23
N MET A 30 -19.14 -21.98 15.38
CA MET A 30 -18.16 -22.84 14.72
C MET A 30 -18.27 -22.78 13.20
N ILE A 31 -19.49 -22.84 12.65
CA ILE A 31 -19.72 -22.72 11.21
C ILE A 31 -19.23 -21.35 10.71
N PHE A 32 -19.60 -20.27 11.40
CA PHE A 32 -19.14 -18.93 11.05
C PHE A 32 -17.60 -18.84 11.09
N THR A 33 -16.95 -19.38 12.11
CA THR A 33 -15.50 -19.40 12.23
C THR A 33 -14.84 -20.16 11.08
N ILE A 34 -15.38 -21.35 10.72
CA ILE A 34 -14.85 -22.13 9.59
C ILE A 34 -14.94 -21.36 8.28
N ILE A 35 -16.09 -20.69 8.03
CA ILE A 35 -16.29 -19.90 6.82
C ILE A 35 -15.37 -18.67 6.79
N THR A 36 -15.15 -18.00 7.91
CA THR A 36 -14.34 -16.79 7.96
C THR A 36 -12.85 -17.04 8.12
N PHE A 37 -12.45 -18.23 8.53
CA PHE A 37 -11.05 -18.60 8.79
C PHE A 37 -10.10 -18.29 7.62
N PRO A 38 -10.40 -18.69 6.36
CA PRO A 38 -9.51 -18.40 5.23
C PRO A 38 -9.30 -16.92 4.96
N ILE A 39 -10.25 -16.08 5.38
CA ILE A 39 -10.26 -14.64 5.12
C ILE A 39 -9.51 -13.88 6.21
N THR A 40 -9.60 -14.35 7.46
CA THR A 40 -9.08 -13.63 8.62
C THR A 40 -7.61 -13.93 8.91
N LEU A 41 -7.14 -15.11 8.53
CA LEU A 41 -5.76 -15.52 8.77
C LEU A 41 -4.96 -15.59 7.46
N PRO A 42 -3.79 -14.95 7.39
CA PRO A 42 -2.95 -14.94 6.19
C PRO A 42 -2.14 -16.25 6.06
N VAL A 43 -2.81 -17.40 6.14
CA VAL A 43 -2.20 -18.74 6.03
C VAL A 43 -2.39 -19.35 4.63
N PHE A 44 -3.31 -18.80 3.85
CA PHE A 44 -3.59 -19.25 2.50
C PHE A 44 -2.98 -18.29 1.47
N SER A 45 -2.75 -18.80 0.25
CA SER A 45 -2.30 -17.95 -0.85
C SER A 45 -3.36 -16.93 -1.24
N PRO A 46 -2.96 -15.73 -1.72
CA PRO A 46 -3.91 -14.74 -2.20
C PRO A 46 -4.86 -15.27 -3.29
N SER A 47 -4.36 -16.12 -4.20
CA SER A 47 -5.17 -16.76 -5.23
C SER A 47 -6.25 -17.66 -4.62
N PHE A 48 -5.89 -18.50 -3.65
CA PHE A 48 -6.87 -19.33 -2.96
C PHE A 48 -7.97 -18.49 -2.28
N ILE A 49 -7.57 -17.40 -1.61
CA ILE A 49 -8.52 -16.51 -0.94
C ILE A 49 -9.47 -15.87 -1.95
N ASN A 50 -8.95 -15.41 -3.10
CA ASN A 50 -9.75 -14.86 -4.17
C ASN A 50 -10.77 -15.88 -4.69
N ASP A 51 -10.35 -17.10 -5.02
CA ASP A 51 -11.21 -18.16 -5.54
C ASP A 51 -12.27 -18.58 -4.52
N TYR A 52 -11.87 -18.68 -3.26
CA TYR A 52 -12.79 -18.95 -2.16
C TYR A 52 -13.87 -17.86 -2.03
N MET A 53 -13.46 -16.57 -2.08
CA MET A 53 -14.40 -15.45 -1.99
C MET A 53 -15.37 -15.41 -3.16
N GLN A 54 -14.89 -15.69 -4.35
CA GLN A 54 -15.75 -15.78 -5.53
C GLN A 54 -16.74 -16.93 -5.40
N SER A 55 -16.34 -18.07 -4.85
CA SER A 55 -17.22 -19.24 -4.67
C SER A 55 -18.38 -19.00 -3.72
N ILE A 56 -18.17 -18.13 -2.71
CA ILE A 56 -19.22 -17.73 -1.75
C ILE A 56 -19.96 -16.45 -2.17
N GLY A 57 -19.67 -15.91 -3.37
CA GLY A 57 -20.33 -14.73 -3.92
C GLY A 57 -20.02 -13.42 -3.19
N PHE A 58 -18.87 -13.33 -2.52
CA PHE A 58 -18.48 -12.16 -1.75
C PHE A 58 -17.38 -11.37 -2.45
N LYS A 59 -17.48 -10.04 -2.46
CA LYS A 59 -16.49 -9.11 -2.99
C LYS A 59 -16.01 -8.16 -1.91
N PHE A 60 -14.73 -7.86 -1.89
CA PHE A 60 -14.17 -6.86 -1.00
C PHE A 60 -14.28 -5.46 -1.60
N LYS A 61 -14.64 -4.51 -0.76
CA LYS A 61 -14.42 -3.10 -1.07
C LYS A 61 -13.09 -2.67 -0.43
N LEU A 62 -12.16 -2.29 -1.27
CA LEU A 62 -10.91 -1.65 -0.85
C LEU A 62 -11.15 -0.16 -0.57
N GLU A 63 -10.15 0.50 -0.03
CA GLU A 63 -10.16 1.96 0.11
C GLU A 63 -10.52 2.65 -1.21
N LYS A 64 -11.24 3.77 -1.11
CA LYS A 64 -11.78 4.54 -2.24
C LYS A 64 -12.81 3.79 -3.09
N GLY A 65 -13.46 2.76 -2.51
CA GLY A 65 -14.58 2.06 -3.14
C GLY A 65 -14.21 1.14 -4.32
N LYS A 66 -12.92 0.89 -4.54
CA LYS A 66 -12.47 -0.08 -5.54
C LYS A 66 -12.80 -1.50 -5.11
N GLU A 67 -13.25 -2.33 -6.05
CA GLU A 67 -13.38 -3.77 -5.80
C GLU A 67 -12.00 -4.42 -5.76
N GLY A 68 -11.76 -5.27 -4.77
CA GLY A 68 -10.52 -6.01 -4.59
C GLY A 68 -10.74 -7.52 -4.64
N TYR A 69 -9.71 -8.21 -5.04
CA TYR A 69 -9.70 -9.68 -5.13
C TYR A 69 -9.46 -10.36 -3.78
N VAL A 70 -8.81 -9.65 -2.86
CA VAL A 70 -8.50 -10.13 -1.50
C VAL A 70 -8.79 -9.02 -0.48
N PRO A 71 -8.92 -9.36 0.82
CA PRO A 71 -9.07 -8.35 1.88
C PRO A 71 -7.95 -7.30 1.83
N GLN A 72 -8.28 -6.04 2.14
CA GLN A 72 -7.33 -4.93 2.20
C GLN A 72 -6.08 -5.28 3.02
N LEU A 73 -6.26 -5.88 4.19
CA LEU A 73 -5.17 -6.27 5.09
C LEU A 73 -4.16 -7.24 4.44
N ILE A 74 -4.61 -8.06 3.49
CA ILE A 74 -3.75 -8.98 2.74
C ILE A 74 -3.10 -8.23 1.59
N ALA A 75 -3.87 -7.47 0.80
CA ALA A 75 -3.36 -6.66 -0.30
C ALA A 75 -2.24 -5.71 0.16
N ASP A 76 -2.40 -5.10 1.34
CA ASP A 76 -1.43 -4.16 1.93
C ASP A 76 -0.10 -4.80 2.36
N ARG A 77 0.00 -6.12 2.36
CA ARG A 77 1.23 -6.85 2.72
C ARG A 77 2.00 -7.39 1.52
N LEU A 78 1.40 -7.35 0.34
CA LEU A 78 1.96 -7.99 -0.85
C LEU A 78 2.85 -7.04 -1.64
N ASP A 79 3.86 -7.62 -2.28
CA ASP A 79 4.69 -7.02 -3.33
C ASP A 79 5.53 -5.80 -2.94
N TRP A 80 5.58 -5.38 -1.67
CA TRP A 80 6.37 -4.24 -1.20
C TRP A 80 7.85 -4.35 -1.54
N ARG A 81 8.43 -5.53 -1.33
CA ARG A 81 9.85 -5.77 -1.65
C ARG A 81 10.11 -5.61 -3.14
N GLN A 82 9.30 -6.22 -3.99
CA GLN A 82 9.46 -6.17 -5.44
C GLN A 82 9.29 -4.74 -5.96
N PHE A 83 8.28 -4.04 -5.46
CA PHE A 83 8.05 -2.63 -5.77
C PHE A 83 9.29 -1.78 -5.40
N ALA A 84 9.75 -1.88 -4.16
CA ALA A 84 10.89 -1.12 -3.68
C ALA A 84 12.18 -1.44 -4.47
N GLN A 85 12.43 -2.71 -4.77
CA GLN A 85 13.61 -3.12 -5.55
C GLN A 85 13.61 -2.53 -6.96
N LYS A 86 12.45 -2.45 -7.62
CA LYS A 86 12.33 -1.79 -8.92
C LYS A 86 12.66 -0.30 -8.84
N ALA A 87 12.12 0.40 -7.85
CA ALA A 87 12.38 1.82 -7.64
C ALA A 87 13.86 2.09 -7.31
N ILE A 88 14.44 1.31 -6.41
CA ILE A 88 15.86 1.41 -6.01
C ILE A 88 16.78 1.13 -7.20
N LYS A 89 16.46 0.10 -8.00
CA LYS A 89 17.23 -0.20 -9.21
C LYS A 89 17.22 0.97 -10.18
N LEU A 90 16.07 1.57 -10.45
CA LEU A 90 15.99 2.75 -11.33
C LEU A 90 16.85 3.91 -10.82
N TYR A 91 16.84 4.16 -9.50
CA TYR A 91 17.71 5.17 -8.90
C TYR A 91 19.19 4.84 -9.09
N ASN A 92 19.57 3.59 -8.86
CA ASN A 92 20.95 3.15 -8.98
C ASN A 92 21.47 3.12 -10.42
N ASP A 93 20.57 2.96 -11.39
CA ASP A 93 20.87 2.98 -12.83
C ASP A 93 21.06 4.41 -13.37
N LEU A 94 20.74 5.46 -12.58
CA LEU A 94 21.01 6.84 -12.96
C LEU A 94 22.53 7.10 -13.07
N PRO A 95 22.93 8.02 -13.97
CA PRO A 95 24.31 8.52 -14.00
C PRO A 95 24.71 9.13 -12.65
N GLU A 96 25.96 8.94 -12.23
CA GLU A 96 26.46 9.40 -10.91
C GLU A 96 26.28 10.91 -10.70
N HIS A 97 26.43 11.71 -11.75
CA HIS A 97 26.22 13.16 -11.67
C HIS A 97 24.75 13.58 -11.42
N GLU A 98 23.80 12.71 -11.76
CA GLU A 98 22.37 12.94 -11.48
C GLU A 98 21.97 12.47 -10.09
N LYS A 99 22.57 11.38 -9.56
CA LYS A 99 22.17 10.77 -8.29
C LYS A 99 22.20 11.74 -7.12
N SER A 100 23.21 12.62 -7.07
CA SER A 100 23.35 13.59 -5.99
C SER A 100 22.21 14.63 -5.93
N ARG A 101 21.43 14.75 -7.03
CA ARG A 101 20.31 15.66 -7.17
C ARG A 101 19.04 14.93 -7.61
N ALA A 102 18.94 13.64 -7.30
CA ALA A 102 17.81 12.81 -7.65
C ALA A 102 17.09 12.28 -6.40
N ALA A 103 15.78 12.08 -6.53
CA ALA A 103 14.95 11.43 -5.51
C ALA A 103 13.91 10.52 -6.15
N ILE A 104 13.38 9.58 -5.38
CA ILE A 104 12.23 8.79 -5.79
C ILE A 104 10.97 9.46 -5.24
N TYR A 105 10.04 9.82 -6.12
CA TYR A 105 8.72 10.30 -5.76
C TYR A 105 7.69 9.20 -5.87
N VAL A 106 6.92 9.02 -4.81
CA VAL A 106 5.77 8.12 -4.77
C VAL A 106 4.58 8.78 -4.09
N VAL A 107 3.39 8.52 -4.60
CA VAL A 107 2.16 9.15 -4.08
C VAL A 107 1.82 8.62 -2.68
N ASN A 108 2.06 7.33 -2.38
CA ASN A 108 1.62 6.70 -1.14
C ASN A 108 2.75 6.58 -0.12
N TYR A 109 2.46 6.90 1.15
CA TYR A 109 3.42 6.79 2.26
C TYR A 109 3.93 5.36 2.49
N GLY A 110 3.11 4.33 2.24
CA GLY A 110 3.54 2.94 2.34
C GLY A 110 4.57 2.57 1.29
N GLN A 111 4.42 3.10 0.05
CA GLN A 111 5.42 2.98 -1.01
C GLN A 111 6.74 3.64 -0.61
N ALA A 112 6.66 4.84 -0.04
CA ALA A 112 7.84 5.56 0.44
C ALA A 112 8.55 4.79 1.55
N GLY A 113 7.81 4.30 2.56
CA GLY A 113 8.37 3.51 3.65
C GLY A 113 8.99 2.19 3.18
N ALA A 114 8.40 1.52 2.21
CA ALA A 114 8.97 0.32 1.62
C ALA A 114 10.32 0.60 0.93
N ILE A 115 10.40 1.66 0.13
CA ILE A 115 11.66 2.02 -0.54
C ILE A 115 12.74 2.39 0.49
N GLU A 116 12.42 3.20 1.50
CA GLU A 116 13.37 3.54 2.57
C GLU A 116 13.87 2.29 3.30
N LEU A 117 12.95 1.40 3.70
CA LEU A 117 13.30 0.16 4.41
C LEU A 117 14.23 -0.73 3.57
N TYR A 118 13.85 -1.01 2.33
CA TYR A 118 14.60 -1.94 1.47
C TYR A 118 15.86 -1.33 0.85
N SER A 119 16.00 -0.01 0.84
CA SER A 119 17.25 0.68 0.50
C SER A 119 18.16 0.90 1.71
N ASN A 120 17.76 0.48 2.91
CA ASN A 120 18.43 0.81 4.15
C ASN A 120 18.66 2.33 4.30
N TYR A 121 17.64 3.12 3.95
CA TYR A 121 17.63 4.59 3.97
C TYR A 121 18.74 5.26 3.13
N SER A 122 19.32 4.55 2.17
CA SER A 122 20.40 5.08 1.31
C SER A 122 19.91 5.88 0.12
N VAL A 123 18.60 5.78 -0.21
CA VAL A 123 18.00 6.46 -1.36
C VAL A 123 17.06 7.56 -0.87
N PRO A 124 17.15 8.80 -1.39
CA PRO A 124 16.21 9.86 -1.07
C PRO A 124 14.80 9.54 -1.60
N VAL A 125 13.83 9.44 -0.71
CA VAL A 125 12.43 9.19 -1.05
C VAL A 125 11.58 10.36 -0.59
N ILE A 126 10.67 10.80 -1.45
CA ILE A 126 9.71 11.86 -1.17
C ILE A 126 8.28 11.39 -1.47
N SER A 127 7.33 11.86 -0.69
CA SER A 127 5.90 11.64 -0.90
C SER A 127 5.11 12.82 -0.35
N SER A 128 4.08 13.21 -1.07
CA SER A 128 3.17 14.30 -0.65
C SER A 128 2.13 13.84 0.38
N PHE A 129 2.13 12.55 0.75
CA PHE A 129 1.06 11.96 1.55
C PHE A 129 1.38 11.94 3.04
N ASN A 130 0.44 12.41 3.87
CA ASN A 130 0.50 12.40 5.34
C ASN A 130 1.83 12.98 5.89
N ASN A 131 2.43 12.34 6.88
CA ASN A 131 3.67 12.81 7.52
C ASN A 131 4.89 12.83 6.58
N TYR A 132 4.88 12.03 5.52
CA TYR A 132 5.95 12.08 4.52
C TYR A 132 6.06 13.44 3.84
N TRP A 133 4.94 14.17 3.67
CA TRP A 133 4.97 15.53 3.15
C TRP A 133 5.90 16.45 3.96
N ILE A 134 5.86 16.34 5.32
CA ILE A 134 6.72 17.12 6.21
C ILE A 134 8.19 16.73 6.03
N TRP A 135 8.48 15.43 6.04
CA TRP A 135 9.84 14.89 5.94
C TRP A 135 10.45 15.09 4.56
N SER A 136 9.63 15.08 3.53
CA SER A 136 10.07 15.29 2.15
C SER A 136 10.53 16.71 1.87
N LYS A 137 9.98 17.72 2.54
CA LYS A 137 10.29 19.14 2.29
C LYS A 137 11.79 19.44 2.43
N GLN A 138 12.48 18.80 3.37
CA GLN A 138 13.91 18.99 3.57
C GLN A 138 14.75 18.31 2.47
N LYS A 139 14.24 17.22 1.90
CA LYS A 139 14.92 16.44 0.86
C LYS A 139 14.85 17.11 -0.53
N LEU A 140 13.96 18.09 -0.71
CA LEU A 140 13.70 18.76 -2.00
C LEU A 140 14.67 19.89 -2.37
N GLU A 141 15.61 20.24 -1.51
CA GLU A 141 16.42 21.46 -1.67
C GLU A 141 17.22 21.50 -2.97
N ASN A 142 17.77 20.34 -3.37
CA ASN A 142 18.64 20.22 -4.55
C ASN A 142 18.14 19.16 -5.55
N VAL A 143 16.85 18.82 -5.50
CA VAL A 143 16.31 17.78 -6.38
C VAL A 143 16.00 18.37 -7.75
N GLU A 144 16.59 17.80 -8.79
CA GLU A 144 16.38 18.16 -10.19
C GLU A 144 15.81 17.01 -11.02
N THR A 145 16.05 15.78 -10.58
CA THR A 145 15.55 14.56 -11.24
C THR A 145 14.68 13.75 -10.29
N LEU A 146 13.51 13.33 -10.75
CA LEU A 146 12.64 12.42 -10.01
C LEU A 146 12.44 11.10 -10.77
N MET A 147 12.59 9.99 -10.06
CA MET A 147 11.97 8.72 -10.45
C MET A 147 10.56 8.69 -9.84
N ALA A 148 9.56 8.94 -10.67
CA ALA A 148 8.20 9.22 -10.22
C ALA A 148 7.27 8.02 -10.43
N TYR A 149 6.41 7.74 -9.44
CA TYR A 149 5.41 6.67 -9.51
C TYR A 149 4.11 7.10 -8.83
N GLY A 150 2.99 6.73 -9.42
CA GLY A 150 1.66 6.85 -8.77
C GLY A 150 0.70 7.81 -9.46
N GLU A 151 1.19 8.78 -10.24
CA GLU A 151 0.39 9.66 -11.08
C GLU A 151 0.51 9.28 -12.55
N ASP A 152 -0.32 9.89 -13.41
CA ASP A 152 -0.27 9.72 -14.84
C ASP A 152 0.83 10.62 -15.45
N LYS A 153 1.26 10.28 -16.66
CA LYS A 153 2.33 11.01 -17.35
C LYS A 153 2.04 12.50 -17.49
N ASP A 154 0.80 12.82 -17.85
CA ASP A 154 0.34 14.20 -18.08
C ASP A 154 0.44 15.06 -16.80
N ASP A 155 0.30 14.47 -15.62
CA ASP A 155 0.45 15.19 -14.37
C ASP A 155 1.92 15.54 -14.11
N PHE A 156 2.85 14.65 -14.40
CA PHE A 156 4.28 14.92 -14.33
C PHE A 156 4.72 15.94 -15.41
N GLU A 157 4.15 15.90 -16.61
CA GLU A 157 4.44 16.84 -17.69
C GLU A 157 4.02 18.29 -17.35
N LYS A 158 3.09 18.51 -16.43
CA LYS A 158 2.76 19.84 -15.91
C LYS A 158 3.93 20.44 -15.12
N ALA A 159 4.66 19.62 -14.38
CA ALA A 159 5.73 20.05 -13.48
C ALA A 159 7.14 19.95 -14.11
N PHE A 160 7.33 19.07 -15.09
CA PHE A 160 8.64 18.78 -15.71
C PHE A 160 8.59 18.97 -17.21
N SER A 161 9.69 19.43 -17.80
CA SER A 161 9.80 19.60 -19.26
C SER A 161 10.16 18.30 -19.96
N GLU A 162 10.75 17.36 -19.26
CA GLU A 162 11.14 16.05 -19.76
C GLU A 162 10.57 14.97 -18.86
N VAL A 163 9.68 14.12 -19.41
CA VAL A 163 9.07 12.99 -18.72
C VAL A 163 9.20 11.75 -19.59
N ILE A 164 10.11 10.87 -19.21
CA ILE A 164 10.48 9.67 -19.97
C ILE A 164 9.86 8.45 -19.28
N ASP A 165 9.21 7.58 -20.05
CA ASP A 165 8.83 6.25 -19.59
C ASP A 165 10.10 5.44 -19.32
N SER A 166 10.30 4.99 -18.10
CA SER A 166 11.49 4.23 -17.70
C SER A 166 11.51 2.81 -18.28
N GLY A 167 10.41 2.35 -18.89
CA GLY A 167 10.22 0.94 -19.29
C GLY A 167 9.97 -0.01 -18.11
N VAL A 168 10.02 0.49 -16.86
CA VAL A 168 9.80 -0.31 -15.67
C VAL A 168 8.37 -0.13 -15.19
N LYS A 169 7.62 -1.23 -15.16
CA LYS A 169 6.25 -1.27 -14.66
C LYS A 169 6.19 -2.02 -13.33
N ASN A 170 5.46 -1.46 -12.39
CA ASN A 170 5.01 -2.28 -11.29
C ASN A 170 3.82 -3.12 -11.77
N GLN A 171 3.86 -4.41 -11.47
CA GLN A 171 2.77 -5.34 -11.76
C GLN A 171 2.52 -6.13 -10.50
N THR A 172 1.29 -6.05 -10.03
CA THR A 172 0.81 -6.82 -8.89
C THR A 172 -0.58 -7.34 -9.23
N GLU A 173 -0.84 -8.59 -8.89
CA GLU A 173 -2.15 -9.20 -9.10
C GLU A 173 -3.08 -8.84 -7.94
N PHE A 174 -2.56 -8.91 -6.72
CA PHE A 174 -3.34 -8.74 -5.49
C PHE A 174 -2.86 -7.59 -4.60
N GLY A 175 -1.69 -7.04 -4.88
CA GLY A 175 -1.09 -5.99 -4.05
C GLY A 175 -1.73 -4.62 -4.25
N TYR A 176 -1.63 -3.77 -3.24
CA TYR A 176 -2.21 -2.43 -3.23
C TYR A 176 -1.44 -1.39 -4.06
N GLN A 177 -0.15 -1.64 -4.37
CA GLN A 177 0.75 -0.67 -5.02
C GLN A 177 0.29 -0.22 -6.41
N GLY A 178 -0.63 -0.98 -7.02
CA GLY A 178 -1.17 -0.70 -8.34
C GLY A 178 -0.23 -1.10 -9.50
N ASN A 179 -0.80 -1.06 -10.70
CA ASN A 179 -0.13 -1.45 -11.93
C ASN A 179 0.15 -0.20 -12.76
N ARG A 180 1.24 0.50 -12.44
CA ARG A 180 1.65 1.74 -13.08
C ARG A 180 3.10 1.67 -13.55
N THR A 181 3.47 2.59 -14.41
CA THR A 181 4.83 2.77 -14.90
C THR A 181 5.59 3.75 -14.02
N PHE A 182 6.89 3.53 -13.87
CA PHE A 182 7.81 4.54 -13.35
C PHE A 182 8.23 5.49 -14.45
N TYR A 183 8.26 6.78 -14.15
CA TYR A 183 8.75 7.82 -15.05
C TYR A 183 10.05 8.42 -14.53
N ILE A 184 10.91 8.84 -15.44
CA ILE A 184 12.08 9.67 -15.12
C ILE A 184 11.74 11.08 -15.54
N CYS A 185 11.66 11.98 -14.56
CA CYS A 185 11.27 13.38 -14.74
C CYS A 185 12.47 14.29 -14.54
N ARG A 186 12.81 15.13 -15.52
CA ARG A 186 13.92 16.05 -15.48
C ARG A 186 13.46 17.47 -15.85
N ASN A 187 14.32 18.44 -15.57
CA ASN A 187 14.09 19.83 -15.93
C ASN A 187 12.76 20.36 -15.35
N ALA A 188 12.69 20.39 -14.03
CA ALA A 188 11.52 20.93 -13.33
C ALA A 188 11.23 22.37 -13.80
N LYS A 189 9.99 22.64 -14.19
CA LYS A 189 9.51 23.95 -14.64
C LYS A 189 9.42 24.98 -13.50
N PHE A 190 9.40 24.47 -12.26
CA PHE A 190 9.27 25.25 -11.04
C PHE A 190 10.26 24.76 -9.99
N ASN A 191 10.53 25.60 -9.00
CA ASN A 191 11.25 25.15 -7.81
C ASN A 191 10.36 24.20 -7.00
N LEU A 192 10.70 22.92 -6.96
CA LEU A 192 9.90 21.87 -6.32
C LEU A 192 9.64 22.15 -4.83
N LYS A 193 10.61 22.72 -4.12
CA LYS A 193 10.44 23.08 -2.71
C LYS A 193 9.41 24.19 -2.50
N LYS A 194 9.31 25.15 -3.44
CA LYS A 194 8.35 26.25 -3.35
C LYS A 194 6.90 25.80 -3.60
N ILE A 195 6.71 24.87 -4.53
CA ILE A 195 5.37 24.34 -4.84
C ILE A 195 4.93 23.25 -3.88
N TRP A 196 5.85 22.68 -3.08
CA TRP A 196 5.58 21.55 -2.22
C TRP A 196 4.47 21.80 -1.18
N ASP A 197 4.32 23.04 -0.74
CA ASP A 197 3.27 23.39 0.22
C ASP A 197 1.85 23.25 -0.37
N ASN A 198 1.72 23.32 -1.71
CA ASN A 198 0.47 23.09 -2.41
C ASN A 198 0.19 21.60 -2.68
N GLU A 199 1.20 20.76 -2.59
CA GLU A 199 1.11 19.30 -2.83
C GLU A 199 0.69 18.51 -1.59
N LYS A 200 0.32 19.19 -0.52
CA LYS A 200 -0.06 18.59 0.74
C LYS A 200 -1.31 17.70 0.60
N ASN A 201 -1.17 16.41 0.87
CA ASN A 201 -2.25 15.43 0.81
C ASN A 201 -2.43 14.72 2.16
N PHE A 202 -3.39 15.20 2.96
CA PHE A 202 -3.78 14.61 4.24
C PHE A 202 -5.18 14.02 4.10
N ARG A 203 -5.27 12.70 3.92
CA ARG A 203 -6.54 11.97 3.82
C ARG A 203 -6.53 10.77 4.77
#